data_9918c80b8d4d9836a422c72b719df35b
#
_entry.id   9918c80b8d4d9836a422c72b719df35b
#
_cell.length_a   1.000
_cell.length_b   1.000
_cell.length_c   1.000
_cell.angle_alpha   90.00
_cell.angle_beta   90.00
_cell.angle_gamma   90.00
#
_symmetry.space_group_name_H-M   'P 1'
#
loop_
_entity.id
_entity.type
_entity.pdbx_description
1 polymer ?
#
loop_
_entity_poly.entity_id
_entity_poly.type
_entity_poly.pdbx_seq_one_letter_code
_entity_poly.pdbx_strand_id
1 'polypeptide(L)'
;FRSNVHAGEIVGLAGLMGAGRTEMAMSIFGHSYGSNISGKVFVKGKEVKMPNVQSAIDAGLAYATEDRKGNGLNLLQNIRENASLASLTKISKGGVVDDNLERKEVEQYRKDFNIKCHDIDVNVSTLSGGNQQKVLLAKWVISQPDILILDEPTRGIDVGAKYEIYEIIDKLADAGKAVIVISSELPELIGICDRIYTVSYGVVTDNVEKNGFTQEYLMKGMTKEREVAA
;
A
#
# COMPACT_ATOMS: atom_id res chain seq x y z
N PHE A 1 16.60 -2.87 -9.99
CA PHE A 1 16.00 -2.90 -8.67
C PHE A 1 15.88 -4.35 -8.18
N ARG A 2 16.39 -4.67 -6.99
CA ARG A 2 16.23 -5.98 -6.36
C ARG A 2 15.82 -5.80 -4.92
N SER A 3 14.64 -6.31 -4.56
CA SER A 3 14.12 -6.27 -3.18
C SER A 3 13.32 -7.53 -2.90
N ASN A 4 13.11 -7.83 -1.65
CA ASN A 4 12.23 -8.89 -1.17
C ASN A 4 11.52 -8.46 0.10
N VAL A 5 10.39 -9.08 0.39
CA VAL A 5 9.64 -8.93 1.63
C VAL A 5 9.12 -10.30 2.04
N HIS A 6 9.07 -10.58 3.34
CA HIS A 6 8.60 -11.83 3.90
C HIS A 6 7.19 -11.68 4.50
N ALA A 7 6.49 -12.78 4.64
CA ALA A 7 5.22 -12.80 5.37
C ALA A 7 5.45 -12.38 6.83
N GLY A 8 4.63 -11.43 7.33
CA GLY A 8 4.77 -10.87 8.66
C GLY A 8 5.83 -9.77 8.78
N GLU A 9 6.41 -9.31 7.67
CA GLU A 9 7.46 -8.28 7.65
C GLU A 9 6.89 -6.96 7.12
N ILE A 10 7.31 -5.84 7.73
CA ILE A 10 7.08 -4.48 7.24
C ILE A 10 8.39 -3.95 6.67
N VAL A 11 8.44 -3.76 5.36
CA VAL A 11 9.62 -3.24 4.65
C VAL A 11 9.38 -1.82 4.19
N GLY A 12 10.27 -0.91 4.58
CA GLY A 12 10.26 0.48 4.14
C GLY A 12 10.97 0.69 2.82
N LEU A 13 10.44 1.57 1.97
CA LEU A 13 11.14 2.14 0.82
C LEU A 13 11.34 3.63 1.07
N ALA A 14 12.54 4.01 1.53
CA ALA A 14 12.93 5.38 1.82
C ALA A 14 13.56 6.04 0.58
N GLY A 15 13.16 7.25 0.25
CA GLY A 15 13.75 8.01 -0.85
C GLY A 15 13.25 9.45 -0.87
N LEU A 16 13.97 10.33 -1.54
CA LEU A 16 13.48 11.69 -1.76
C LEU A 16 12.29 11.72 -2.72
N MET A 17 11.54 12.80 -2.71
CA MET A 17 10.49 13.03 -3.69
C MET A 17 11.06 12.93 -5.11
N GLY A 18 10.43 12.15 -6.00
CA GLY A 18 10.95 11.87 -7.35
C GLY A 18 12.07 10.82 -7.41
N ALA A 19 12.37 10.10 -6.33
CA ALA A 19 13.36 9.02 -6.35
C ALA A 19 12.92 7.76 -7.15
N GLY A 20 11.69 7.71 -7.67
CA GLY A 20 11.20 6.61 -8.49
C GLY A 20 10.50 5.49 -7.72
N ARG A 21 10.14 5.70 -6.45
CA ARG A 21 9.51 4.68 -5.58
C ARG A 21 8.10 4.33 -6.02
N THR A 22 7.25 5.34 -6.20
CA THR A 22 5.87 5.21 -6.69
C THR A 22 5.85 4.58 -8.08
N GLU A 23 6.69 5.07 -8.99
CA GLU A 23 6.81 4.56 -10.35
C GLU A 23 7.21 3.07 -10.37
N MET A 24 8.12 2.68 -9.49
CA MET A 24 8.49 1.28 -9.31
C MET A 24 7.31 0.43 -8.82
N ALA A 25 6.61 0.87 -7.78
CA ALA A 25 5.46 0.16 -7.24
C ALA A 25 4.36 -0.02 -8.31
N MET A 26 4.03 1.06 -9.03
CA MET A 26 3.06 1.03 -10.12
C MET A 26 3.50 0.17 -11.31
N SER A 27 4.80 0.10 -11.61
CA SER A 27 5.31 -0.77 -12.65
C SER A 27 5.17 -2.26 -12.29
N ILE A 28 5.31 -2.60 -11.02
CA ILE A 28 5.08 -3.96 -10.49
C ILE A 28 3.58 -4.26 -10.44
N PHE A 29 2.77 -3.31 -9.98
CA PHE A 29 1.33 -3.48 -9.84
C PHE A 29 0.60 -3.34 -11.18
N GLY A 30 0.67 -4.40 -11.98
CA GLY A 30 -0.05 -4.52 -13.25
C GLY A 30 0.44 -3.60 -14.36
N HIS A 31 1.72 -3.20 -14.35
CA HIS A 31 2.32 -2.31 -15.35
C HIS A 31 1.51 -1.00 -15.52
N SER A 32 0.95 -0.49 -14.43
CA SER A 32 0.10 0.70 -14.43
C SER A 32 0.88 2.00 -14.68
N TYR A 33 2.22 1.95 -14.68
CA TYR A 33 3.10 3.08 -15.00
C TYR A 33 4.33 2.61 -15.77
N GLY A 34 4.78 3.43 -16.73
CA GLY A 34 6.01 3.22 -17.47
C GLY A 34 5.84 2.46 -18.78
N SER A 35 6.90 2.44 -19.58
CA SER A 35 7.02 1.71 -20.83
C SER A 35 8.28 0.84 -20.82
N ASN A 36 8.30 -0.23 -21.62
CA ASN A 36 9.43 -1.16 -21.69
C ASN A 36 9.81 -1.77 -20.32
N ILE A 37 8.81 -2.05 -19.48
CA ILE A 37 9.02 -2.63 -18.17
C ILE A 37 9.64 -4.02 -18.33
N SER A 38 10.73 -4.24 -17.60
CA SER A 38 11.46 -5.51 -17.61
C SER A 38 11.81 -5.94 -16.19
N GLY A 39 12.00 -7.23 -16.00
CA GLY A 39 12.32 -7.81 -14.70
C GLY A 39 11.43 -9.01 -14.37
N LYS A 40 11.61 -9.55 -13.17
CA LYS A 40 10.87 -10.71 -12.69
C LYS A 40 10.33 -10.44 -11.29
N VAL A 41 9.08 -10.82 -11.08
CA VAL A 41 8.46 -10.79 -9.76
C VAL A 41 8.16 -12.23 -9.34
N PHE A 42 8.45 -12.52 -8.07
CA PHE A 42 8.18 -13.83 -7.48
C PHE A 42 7.24 -13.66 -6.29
N VAL A 43 6.17 -14.43 -6.27
CA VAL A 43 5.24 -14.51 -5.14
C VAL A 43 5.27 -15.94 -4.61
N LYS A 44 5.58 -16.10 -3.31
CA LYS A 44 5.72 -17.43 -2.68
C LYS A 44 6.68 -18.36 -3.46
N GLY A 45 7.77 -17.80 -3.98
CA GLY A 45 8.81 -18.52 -4.74
C GLY A 45 8.46 -18.84 -6.17
N LYS A 46 7.29 -18.47 -6.68
CA LYS A 46 6.86 -18.69 -8.07
C LYS A 46 6.93 -17.39 -8.86
N GLU A 47 7.52 -17.43 -10.06
CA GLU A 47 7.51 -16.29 -10.98
C GLU A 47 6.07 -16.01 -11.43
N VAL A 48 5.63 -14.75 -11.26
CA VAL A 48 4.31 -14.28 -11.67
C VAL A 48 4.42 -13.23 -12.76
N LYS A 49 3.48 -13.25 -13.70
CA LYS A 49 3.35 -12.23 -14.74
C LYS A 49 2.10 -11.41 -14.45
N MET A 50 2.25 -10.11 -14.34
CA MET A 50 1.19 -9.19 -13.98
C MET A 50 1.05 -8.07 -15.04
N PRO A 51 0.56 -8.41 -16.25
CA PRO A 51 0.48 -7.45 -17.35
C PRO A 51 -0.60 -6.38 -17.16
N ASN A 52 -1.47 -6.53 -16.17
CA ASN A 52 -2.52 -5.58 -15.82
C ASN A 52 -2.86 -5.66 -14.33
N VAL A 53 -3.61 -4.68 -13.84
CA VAL A 53 -3.99 -4.57 -12.41
C VAL A 53 -4.74 -5.80 -11.92
N GLN A 54 -5.65 -6.36 -12.71
CA GLN A 54 -6.41 -7.55 -12.30
C GLN A 54 -5.47 -8.76 -12.05
N SER A 55 -4.49 -8.97 -12.93
CA SER A 55 -3.51 -10.05 -12.74
C SER A 55 -2.61 -9.84 -11.51
N ALA A 56 -2.36 -8.59 -11.10
CA ALA A 56 -1.65 -8.31 -9.85
C ALA A 56 -2.51 -8.64 -8.62
N ILE A 57 -3.80 -8.28 -8.66
CA ILE A 57 -4.77 -8.65 -7.61
C ILE A 57 -4.89 -10.18 -7.51
N ASP A 58 -5.03 -10.88 -8.63
CA ASP A 58 -5.12 -12.34 -8.68
C ASP A 58 -3.85 -13.04 -8.18
N ALA A 59 -2.68 -12.39 -8.35
CA ALA A 59 -1.41 -12.83 -7.79
C ALA A 59 -1.26 -12.53 -6.28
N GLY A 60 -2.26 -11.92 -5.66
CA GLY A 60 -2.28 -11.62 -4.23
C GLY A 60 -1.63 -10.29 -3.85
N LEU A 61 -1.44 -9.35 -4.80
CA LEU A 61 -0.93 -8.02 -4.52
C LEU A 61 -2.06 -7.01 -4.33
N ALA A 62 -1.81 -6.03 -3.47
CA ALA A 62 -2.63 -4.83 -3.34
C ALA A 62 -1.74 -3.59 -3.34
N TYR A 63 -2.25 -2.48 -3.87
CA TYR A 63 -1.54 -1.20 -3.94
C TYR A 63 -2.44 -0.03 -3.52
N ALA A 64 -2.17 0.51 -2.35
CA ALA A 64 -2.82 1.73 -1.87
C ALA A 64 -1.99 2.94 -2.31
N THR A 65 -2.54 3.69 -3.24
CA THR A 65 -1.89 4.85 -3.87
C THR A 65 -1.75 6.04 -2.93
N GLU A 66 -0.72 6.85 -3.14
CA GLU A 66 -0.54 8.16 -2.49
C GLU A 66 -1.72 9.10 -2.72
N ASP A 67 -2.20 9.20 -3.97
CA ASP A 67 -3.33 10.05 -4.33
C ASP A 67 -4.67 9.33 -4.08
N ARG A 68 -5.08 9.33 -2.81
CA ARG A 68 -6.34 8.69 -2.42
C ARG A 68 -7.56 9.32 -3.06
N LYS A 69 -7.53 10.62 -3.39
CA LYS A 69 -8.68 11.36 -3.91
C LYS A 69 -8.81 11.26 -5.42
N GLY A 70 -7.71 11.21 -6.15
CA GLY A 70 -7.73 11.11 -7.62
C GLY A 70 -7.75 9.65 -8.09
N ASN A 71 -6.97 8.78 -7.45
CA ASN A 71 -6.75 7.41 -7.92
C ASN A 71 -7.18 6.33 -6.93
N GLY A 72 -7.33 6.67 -5.64
CA GLY A 72 -7.59 5.70 -4.59
C GLY A 72 -9.08 5.43 -4.34
N LEU A 73 -9.89 6.47 -4.28
CA LEU A 73 -11.31 6.42 -3.93
C LEU A 73 -12.16 7.13 -4.99
N ASN A 74 -13.36 6.62 -5.23
CA ASN A 74 -14.37 7.36 -5.99
C ASN A 74 -15.16 8.24 -5.02
N LEU A 75 -14.86 9.54 -5.02
CA LEU A 75 -15.46 10.50 -4.09
C LEU A 75 -16.96 10.74 -4.32
N LEU A 76 -17.51 10.29 -5.43
CA LEU A 76 -18.96 10.38 -5.73
C LEU A 76 -19.74 9.18 -5.17
N GLN A 77 -19.05 8.13 -4.75
CA GLN A 77 -19.64 6.92 -4.20
C GLN A 77 -19.60 6.88 -2.67
N ASN A 78 -20.42 6.00 -2.10
CA ASN A 78 -20.43 5.76 -0.65
C ASN A 78 -19.24 4.92 -0.16
N ILE A 79 -19.12 4.76 1.15
CA ILE A 79 -18.04 4.00 1.79
C ILE A 79 -18.09 2.54 1.36
N ARG A 80 -19.30 1.94 1.33
CA ARG A 80 -19.51 0.54 0.99
C ARG A 80 -19.01 0.19 -0.40
N GLU A 81 -19.44 0.95 -1.40
CA GLU A 81 -19.02 0.78 -2.80
C GLU A 81 -17.50 0.98 -3.00
N ASN A 82 -16.91 1.95 -2.29
CA ASN A 82 -15.46 2.14 -2.32
C ASN A 82 -14.71 0.97 -1.69
N ALA A 83 -15.13 0.53 -0.51
CA ALA A 83 -14.45 -0.52 0.24
C ALA A 83 -14.54 -1.90 -0.44
N SER A 84 -15.62 -2.19 -1.16
CA SER A 84 -15.83 -3.48 -1.84
C SER A 84 -15.22 -3.56 -3.24
N LEU A 85 -14.85 -2.41 -3.84
CA LEU A 85 -14.50 -2.29 -5.26
C LEU A 85 -13.41 -3.28 -5.72
N ALA A 86 -12.38 -3.52 -4.91
CA ALA A 86 -11.27 -4.43 -5.26
C ALA A 86 -11.61 -5.92 -5.06
N SER A 87 -12.78 -6.22 -4.49
CA SER A 87 -13.23 -7.57 -4.15
C SER A 87 -14.55 -7.98 -4.82
N LEU A 88 -15.02 -7.23 -5.81
CA LEU A 88 -16.31 -7.47 -6.47
C LEU A 88 -16.48 -8.90 -6.97
N THR A 89 -15.43 -9.53 -7.49
CA THR A 89 -15.49 -10.93 -7.95
C THR A 89 -15.78 -11.92 -6.81
N LYS A 90 -15.37 -11.61 -5.58
CA LYS A 90 -15.58 -12.46 -4.40
C LYS A 90 -16.99 -12.32 -3.82
N ILE A 91 -17.57 -11.13 -3.95
CA ILE A 91 -18.90 -10.79 -3.39
C ILE A 91 -20.02 -10.85 -4.43
N SER A 92 -19.72 -11.29 -5.67
CA SER A 92 -20.71 -11.38 -6.74
C SER A 92 -21.04 -12.83 -7.07
N LYS A 93 -22.30 -13.09 -7.41
CA LYS A 93 -22.78 -14.36 -7.95
C LYS A 93 -23.45 -14.11 -9.30
N GLY A 94 -22.96 -14.77 -10.36
CA GLY A 94 -23.51 -14.58 -11.70
C GLY A 94 -23.44 -13.14 -12.22
N GLY A 95 -22.42 -12.36 -11.80
CA GLY A 95 -22.26 -10.96 -12.20
C GLY A 95 -23.08 -9.96 -11.38
N VAL A 96 -23.84 -10.41 -10.39
CA VAL A 96 -24.63 -9.56 -9.48
C VAL A 96 -23.98 -9.56 -8.10
N VAL A 97 -23.74 -8.35 -7.54
CA VAL A 97 -23.21 -8.19 -6.19
C VAL A 97 -24.23 -8.68 -5.16
N ASP A 98 -23.79 -9.50 -4.21
CA ASP A 98 -24.57 -9.91 -3.05
C ASP A 98 -24.52 -8.79 -1.98
N ASP A 99 -25.57 -7.96 -1.93
CA ASP A 99 -25.67 -6.79 -1.06
C ASP A 99 -25.49 -7.13 0.43
N ASN A 100 -26.00 -8.28 0.87
CA ASN A 100 -25.88 -8.71 2.26
C ASN A 100 -24.43 -9.09 2.60
N LEU A 101 -23.75 -9.79 1.70
CA LEU A 101 -22.35 -10.17 1.87
C LEU A 101 -21.45 -8.92 1.84
N GLU A 102 -21.65 -8.03 0.86
CA GLU A 102 -20.93 -6.78 0.75
C GLU A 102 -21.05 -5.95 2.03
N ARG A 103 -22.28 -5.72 2.48
CA ARG A 103 -22.56 -4.95 3.70
C ARG A 103 -21.89 -5.57 4.93
N LYS A 104 -21.99 -6.89 5.08
CA LYS A 104 -21.37 -7.63 6.18
C LYS A 104 -19.86 -7.45 6.21
N GLU A 105 -19.18 -7.63 5.08
CA GLU A 105 -17.73 -7.49 4.96
C GLU A 105 -17.29 -6.05 5.28
N VAL A 106 -17.93 -5.06 4.69
CA VAL A 106 -17.56 -3.65 4.89
C VAL A 106 -17.82 -3.21 6.34
N GLU A 107 -18.95 -3.61 6.95
CA GLU A 107 -19.23 -3.31 8.36
C GLU A 107 -18.20 -3.95 9.31
N GLN A 108 -17.68 -5.14 8.97
CA GLN A 108 -16.62 -5.75 9.75
C GLN A 108 -15.36 -4.87 9.72
N TYR A 109 -14.88 -4.48 8.52
CA TYR A 109 -13.70 -3.63 8.41
C TYR A 109 -13.91 -2.20 8.91
N ARG A 110 -15.16 -1.68 8.86
CA ARG A 110 -15.50 -0.41 9.52
C ARG A 110 -15.17 -0.45 11.01
N LYS A 111 -15.48 -1.57 11.67
CA LYS A 111 -15.20 -1.79 13.09
C LYS A 111 -13.71 -2.05 13.34
N ASP A 112 -13.11 -2.94 12.57
CA ASP A 112 -11.72 -3.38 12.75
C ASP A 112 -10.72 -2.23 12.56
N PHE A 113 -11.00 -1.31 11.63
CA PHE A 113 -10.18 -0.14 11.32
C PHE A 113 -10.67 1.12 12.03
N ASN A 114 -11.70 1.02 12.88
CA ASN A 114 -12.29 2.18 13.58
C ASN A 114 -12.61 3.33 12.60
N ILE A 115 -13.30 3.02 11.47
CA ILE A 115 -13.72 4.04 10.51
C ILE A 115 -14.88 4.81 11.12
N LYS A 116 -14.65 6.08 11.42
CA LYS A 116 -15.65 6.95 12.06
C LYS A 116 -16.62 7.48 11.00
N CYS A 117 -17.77 6.82 10.89
CA CYS A 117 -18.88 7.25 10.05
C CYS A 117 -20.21 6.88 10.71
N HIS A 118 -21.28 7.58 10.35
CA HIS A 118 -22.62 7.29 10.85
C HIS A 118 -23.14 5.98 10.24
N ASP A 119 -22.94 5.80 8.95
CA ASP A 119 -23.37 4.66 8.15
C ASP A 119 -22.37 4.42 7.02
N ILE A 120 -22.25 3.18 6.53
CA ILE A 120 -21.40 2.84 5.40
C ILE A 120 -21.97 3.30 4.04
N ASP A 121 -23.25 3.65 3.99
CA ASP A 121 -23.90 4.18 2.79
C ASP A 121 -23.74 5.71 2.65
N VAL A 122 -23.07 6.39 3.61
CA VAL A 122 -22.73 7.81 3.43
C VAL A 122 -21.61 7.97 2.40
N ASN A 123 -21.61 9.11 1.72
CA ASN A 123 -20.61 9.42 0.70
C ASN A 123 -19.21 9.52 1.35
N VAL A 124 -18.20 8.87 0.75
CA VAL A 124 -16.83 8.84 1.27
C VAL A 124 -16.19 10.23 1.34
N SER A 125 -16.65 11.17 0.50
CA SER A 125 -16.17 12.56 0.52
C SER A 125 -16.49 13.31 1.82
N THR A 126 -17.48 12.85 2.60
CA THR A 126 -17.87 13.46 3.88
C THR A 126 -16.92 13.12 5.03
N LEU A 127 -16.05 12.13 4.83
CA LEU A 127 -15.11 11.67 5.85
C LEU A 127 -13.89 12.60 5.97
N SER A 128 -13.29 12.63 7.17
CA SER A 128 -11.94 13.20 7.36
C SER A 128 -10.90 12.44 6.56
N GLY A 129 -9.75 13.08 6.29
CA GLY A 129 -8.65 12.46 5.54
C GLY A 129 -8.18 11.13 6.11
N GLY A 130 -8.07 11.02 7.44
CA GLY A 130 -7.70 9.77 8.10
C GLY A 130 -8.74 8.66 7.92
N ASN A 131 -10.04 8.97 7.98
CA ASN A 131 -11.09 7.98 7.72
C ASN A 131 -11.17 7.59 6.25
N GLN A 132 -10.95 8.51 5.30
CA GLN A 132 -10.81 8.18 3.88
C GLN A 132 -9.63 7.22 3.65
N GLN A 133 -8.50 7.43 4.32
CA GLN A 133 -7.35 6.53 4.23
C GLN A 133 -7.67 5.13 4.74
N LYS A 134 -8.40 5.02 5.84
CA LYS A 134 -8.86 3.73 6.37
C LYS A 134 -9.81 3.02 5.41
N VAL A 135 -10.69 3.75 4.71
CA VAL A 135 -11.55 3.19 3.65
C VAL A 135 -10.69 2.67 2.49
N LEU A 136 -9.65 3.41 2.09
CA LEU A 136 -8.70 2.96 1.06
C LEU A 136 -7.96 1.69 1.47
N LEU A 137 -7.52 1.59 2.73
CA LEU A 137 -6.92 0.36 3.25
C LEU A 137 -7.93 -0.79 3.28
N ALA A 138 -9.15 -0.55 3.76
CA ALA A 138 -10.22 -1.56 3.78
C ALA A 138 -10.52 -2.10 2.38
N LYS A 139 -10.60 -1.24 1.36
CA LYS A 139 -10.79 -1.62 -0.04
C LYS A 139 -9.81 -2.72 -0.47
N TRP A 140 -8.54 -2.57 -0.10
CA TRP A 140 -7.52 -3.54 -0.49
C TRP A 140 -7.50 -4.75 0.43
N VAL A 141 -7.70 -4.59 1.75
CA VAL A 141 -7.64 -5.70 2.70
C VAL A 141 -8.82 -6.66 2.56
N ILE A 142 -10.01 -6.19 2.18
CA ILE A 142 -11.18 -7.02 1.83
C ILE A 142 -10.85 -7.97 0.66
N SER A 143 -9.99 -7.56 -0.27
CA SER A 143 -9.53 -8.45 -1.35
C SER A 143 -8.62 -9.59 -0.87
N GLN A 144 -8.24 -9.59 0.42
CA GLN A 144 -7.40 -10.60 1.09
C GLN A 144 -6.02 -10.80 0.40
N PRO A 145 -5.26 -9.74 0.18
CA PRO A 145 -3.95 -9.87 -0.46
C PRO A 145 -2.95 -10.60 0.45
N ASP A 146 -1.93 -11.17 -0.15
CA ASP A 146 -0.76 -11.67 0.56
C ASP A 146 0.28 -10.55 0.76
N ILE A 147 0.35 -9.60 -0.18
CA ILE A 147 1.32 -8.52 -0.22
C ILE A 147 0.58 -7.17 -0.38
N LEU A 148 0.85 -6.24 0.53
CA LEU A 148 0.32 -4.87 0.46
C LEU A 148 1.45 -3.88 0.20
N ILE A 149 1.27 -3.05 -0.82
CA ILE A 149 2.13 -1.89 -1.08
C ILE A 149 1.34 -0.65 -0.69
N LEU A 150 1.86 0.12 0.27
CA LEU A 150 1.24 1.31 0.81
C LEU A 150 2.11 2.52 0.45
N ASP A 151 1.62 3.36 -0.44
CA ASP A 151 2.37 4.52 -0.95
C ASP A 151 1.94 5.78 -0.21
N GLU A 152 2.85 6.36 0.56
CA GLU A 152 2.66 7.53 1.43
C GLU A 152 1.37 7.41 2.27
N PRO A 153 1.19 6.32 3.07
CA PRO A 153 -0.10 5.98 3.67
C PRO A 153 -0.61 6.99 4.69
N THR A 154 0.24 7.88 5.17
CA THR A 154 -0.12 8.87 6.19
C THR A 154 -0.04 10.31 5.68
N ARG A 155 0.21 10.50 4.37
CA ARG A 155 0.34 11.84 3.80
C ARG A 155 -0.97 12.63 3.87
N GLY A 156 -0.87 13.86 4.40
CA GLY A 156 -2.00 14.79 4.46
C GLY A 156 -3.11 14.37 5.44
N ILE A 157 -2.76 13.61 6.47
CA ILE A 157 -3.65 13.29 7.59
C ILE A 157 -3.08 13.81 8.91
N ASP A 158 -3.96 14.02 9.88
CA ASP A 158 -3.57 14.52 11.21
C ASP A 158 -2.78 13.48 12.01
N VAL A 159 -2.02 13.96 13.01
CA VAL A 159 -1.11 13.14 13.81
C VAL A 159 -1.83 11.98 14.51
N GLY A 160 -3.04 12.23 15.05
CA GLY A 160 -3.80 11.18 15.74
C GLY A 160 -4.21 10.06 14.79
N ALA A 161 -4.66 10.42 13.57
CA ALA A 161 -5.02 9.44 12.56
C ALA A 161 -3.82 8.68 12.00
N LYS A 162 -2.61 9.27 11.96
CA LYS A 162 -1.38 8.56 11.58
C LYS A 162 -1.16 7.32 12.47
N TYR A 163 -1.27 7.47 13.79
CA TYR A 163 -1.10 6.36 14.72
C TYR A 163 -2.11 5.23 14.48
N GLU A 164 -3.37 5.57 14.21
CA GLU A 164 -4.39 4.57 13.89
C GLU A 164 -4.06 3.80 12.60
N ILE A 165 -3.40 4.45 11.62
CA ILE A 165 -2.91 3.78 10.40
C ILE A 165 -1.72 2.85 10.71
N TYR A 166 -0.78 3.27 11.56
CA TYR A 166 0.34 2.42 11.96
C TYR A 166 -0.15 1.16 12.69
N GLU A 167 -1.11 1.28 13.59
CA GLU A 167 -1.73 0.12 14.26
C GLU A 167 -2.40 -0.84 13.27
N ILE A 168 -3.00 -0.32 12.20
CA ILE A 168 -3.57 -1.17 11.14
C ILE A 168 -2.46 -1.90 10.39
N ILE A 169 -1.36 -1.21 10.04
CA ILE A 169 -0.20 -1.79 9.35
C ILE A 169 0.42 -2.91 10.18
N ASP A 170 0.65 -2.67 11.48
CA ASP A 170 1.20 -3.66 12.41
C ASP A 170 0.30 -4.89 12.50
N LYS A 171 -1.03 -4.71 12.69
CA LYS A 171 -1.99 -5.82 12.72
C LYS A 171 -2.01 -6.64 11.43
N LEU A 172 -1.80 -6.01 10.27
CA LEU A 172 -1.74 -6.71 9.00
C LEU A 172 -0.47 -7.55 8.89
N ALA A 173 0.67 -7.04 9.34
CA ALA A 173 1.91 -7.80 9.41
C ALA A 173 1.81 -8.96 10.41
N ASP A 174 1.29 -8.72 11.62
CA ASP A 174 1.03 -9.75 12.63
C ASP A 174 0.10 -10.87 12.12
N ALA A 175 -0.84 -10.52 11.24
CA ALA A 175 -1.70 -11.50 10.54
C ALA A 175 -0.99 -12.25 9.40
N GLY A 176 0.34 -12.08 9.25
CA GLY A 176 1.17 -12.76 8.27
C GLY A 176 1.19 -12.15 6.88
N LYS A 177 0.70 -10.91 6.72
CA LYS A 177 0.82 -10.19 5.43
C LYS A 177 2.23 -9.65 5.26
N ALA A 178 2.71 -9.62 4.02
CA ALA A 178 3.92 -8.90 3.65
C ALA A 178 3.54 -7.44 3.35
N VAL A 179 4.11 -6.48 4.06
CA VAL A 179 3.76 -5.07 3.89
C VAL A 179 4.97 -4.28 3.40
N ILE A 180 4.79 -3.51 2.34
CA ILE A 180 5.78 -2.58 1.81
C ILE A 180 5.24 -1.17 2.03
N VAL A 181 5.95 -0.35 2.79
CA VAL A 181 5.59 1.05 3.05
C VAL A 181 6.55 1.97 2.30
N ILE A 182 6.02 2.74 1.38
CA ILE A 182 6.75 3.81 0.69
C ILE A 182 6.49 5.09 1.45
N SER A 183 7.53 5.76 1.95
CA SER A 183 7.37 7.05 2.63
C SER A 183 8.59 7.94 2.40
N SER A 184 8.34 9.24 2.35
CA SER A 184 9.36 10.30 2.40
C SER A 184 9.68 10.73 3.82
N GLU A 185 8.87 10.34 4.80
CA GLU A 185 9.04 10.66 6.22
C GLU A 185 9.89 9.57 6.92
N LEU A 186 11.19 9.78 7.05
CA LEU A 186 12.08 8.82 7.73
C LEU A 186 11.63 8.42 9.15
N PRO A 187 11.14 9.35 10.01
CA PRO A 187 10.64 8.98 11.33
C PRO A 187 9.49 7.95 11.28
N GLU A 188 8.63 8.03 10.26
CA GLU A 188 7.57 7.03 10.04
C GLU A 188 8.18 5.64 9.79
N LEU A 189 9.05 5.52 8.78
CA LEU A 189 9.67 4.25 8.43
C LEU A 189 10.50 3.65 9.58
N ILE A 190 11.27 4.49 10.28
CA ILE A 190 12.07 4.06 11.45
C ILE A 190 11.16 3.50 12.55
N GLY A 191 9.96 4.10 12.72
CA GLY A 191 9.02 3.70 13.75
C GLY A 191 8.33 2.36 13.51
N ILE A 192 8.01 2.05 12.25
CA ILE A 192 7.13 0.90 11.93
C ILE A 192 7.82 -0.23 11.17
N CYS A 193 8.94 0.01 10.48
CA CYS A 193 9.56 -1.01 9.62
C CYS A 193 10.52 -1.93 10.37
N ASP A 194 10.64 -3.15 9.88
CA ASP A 194 11.64 -4.13 10.32
C ASP A 194 12.94 -3.96 9.52
N ARG A 195 12.81 -3.50 8.27
CA ARG A 195 13.92 -3.30 7.34
C ARG A 195 13.58 -2.17 6.37
N ILE A 196 14.60 -1.41 5.95
CA ILE A 196 14.42 -0.27 5.04
C ILE A 196 15.38 -0.39 3.86
N TYR A 197 14.84 -0.33 2.65
CA TYR A 197 15.60 -0.08 1.44
C TYR A 197 15.66 1.42 1.19
N THR A 198 16.85 1.96 0.97
CA THR A 198 17.02 3.33 0.48
C THR A 198 17.03 3.37 -1.04
N VAL A 199 16.37 4.35 -1.62
CA VAL A 199 16.21 4.51 -3.07
C VAL A 199 16.66 5.90 -3.48
N SER A 200 17.52 5.96 -4.49
CA SER A 200 17.97 7.20 -5.11
C SER A 200 18.00 7.03 -6.63
N TYR A 201 17.43 7.99 -7.37
CA TYR A 201 17.37 7.97 -8.85
C TYR A 201 16.91 6.63 -9.45
N GLY A 202 15.88 6.00 -8.88
CA GLY A 202 15.33 4.74 -9.34
C GLY A 202 16.18 3.50 -9.04
N VAL A 203 17.20 3.61 -8.19
CA VAL A 203 18.09 2.51 -7.81
C VAL A 203 18.02 2.30 -6.31
N VAL A 204 17.98 1.03 -5.87
CA VAL A 204 18.21 0.68 -4.46
C VAL A 204 19.67 0.91 -4.15
N THR A 205 19.93 1.75 -3.17
CA THR A 205 21.28 2.14 -2.76
C THR A 205 21.77 1.38 -1.54
N ASP A 206 20.85 0.93 -0.68
CA ASP A 206 21.16 0.12 0.49
C ASP A 206 19.95 -0.68 0.98
N ASN A 207 20.19 -1.65 1.86
CA ASN A 207 19.22 -2.46 2.58
C ASN A 207 19.64 -2.52 4.05
N VAL A 208 18.89 -1.85 4.91
CA VAL A 208 19.26 -1.60 6.31
C VAL A 208 18.30 -2.35 7.23
N GLU A 209 18.85 -3.14 8.12
CA GLU A 209 18.10 -3.83 9.18
C GLU A 209 17.78 -2.86 10.34
N LYS A 210 16.75 -3.16 11.13
CA LYS A 210 16.22 -2.30 12.21
C LYS A 210 17.27 -1.76 13.18
N ASN A 211 18.27 -2.58 13.53
CA ASN A 211 19.37 -2.19 14.43
C ASN A 211 20.34 -1.16 13.84
N GLY A 212 20.29 -0.95 12.52
CA GLY A 212 21.09 0.05 11.79
C GLY A 212 20.34 1.33 11.49
N PHE A 213 19.08 1.50 11.92
CA PHE A 213 18.28 2.67 11.60
C PHE A 213 18.79 3.92 12.31
N THR A 214 19.31 4.85 11.52
CA THR A 214 19.48 6.26 11.92
C THR A 214 19.05 7.14 10.78
N GLN A 215 18.47 8.31 11.08
CA GLN A 215 18.07 9.25 10.03
C GLN A 215 19.25 9.67 9.16
N GLU A 216 20.44 9.88 9.77
CA GLU A 216 21.64 10.25 9.05
C GLU A 216 22.09 9.17 8.07
N TYR A 217 22.10 7.90 8.49
CA TYR A 217 22.53 6.80 7.65
C TYR A 217 21.57 6.59 6.48
N LEU A 218 20.26 6.57 6.75
CA LEU A 218 19.25 6.42 5.73
C LEU A 218 19.28 7.59 4.74
N MET A 219 19.46 8.83 5.23
CA MET A 219 19.56 10.02 4.36
C MET A 219 20.74 9.92 3.41
N LYS A 220 21.89 9.43 3.85
CA LYS A 220 23.06 9.20 2.97
C LYS A 220 22.71 8.24 1.84
N GLY A 221 21.96 7.17 2.11
CA GLY A 221 21.49 6.24 1.09
C GLY A 221 20.52 6.90 0.10
N MET A 222 19.60 7.73 0.60
CA MET A 222 18.59 8.44 -0.21
C MET A 222 19.16 9.53 -1.10
N THR A 223 20.34 10.08 -0.75
CA THR A 223 21.03 11.16 -1.48
C THR A 223 22.24 10.68 -2.27
N LYS A 224 22.51 9.38 -2.28
CA LYS A 224 23.65 8.82 -3.00
C LYS A 224 23.55 9.14 -4.49
N GLU A 225 24.56 9.83 -5.01
CA GLU A 225 24.64 10.15 -6.43
C GLU A 225 24.76 8.86 -7.27
N ARG A 226 24.19 8.89 -8.45
CA ARG A 226 24.35 7.81 -9.42
C ARG A 226 25.81 7.85 -9.90
N GLU A 227 26.59 6.81 -9.60
CA GLU A 227 27.87 6.64 -10.30
C GLU A 227 27.55 6.49 -11.78
N VAL A 228 27.80 7.55 -12.55
CA VAL A 228 27.75 7.48 -14.00
C VAL A 228 28.94 6.61 -14.39
N ALA A 229 28.66 5.35 -14.77
CA ALA A 229 29.67 4.51 -15.39
C ALA A 229 30.20 5.25 -16.63
N ALA A 230 31.46 5.64 -16.57
CA ALA A 230 32.15 6.33 -17.64
C ALA A 230 32.34 5.39 -18.85
#